data_128fe4ca42f0f5210f1a8de08652679f
#
_entry.id   128fe4ca42f0f5210f1a8de08652679f
#
_cell.length_a   1.000
_cell.length_b   1.000
_cell.length_c   1.000
_cell.angle_alpha   90.00
_cell.angle_beta   90.00
_cell.angle_gamma   90.00
#
_symmetry.space_group_name_H-M   'P 1'
#
loop_
_entity.id
_entity.type
_entity.pdbx_description
1 polymer ?
#
loop_
_entity_poly.entity_id
_entity_poly.type
_entity_poly.pdbx_seq_one_letter_code
_entity_poly.pdbx_strand_id
1 'polypeptide(L)'
;MEHTVSRTEKLDALFGTPIFAVLIAIFCNALWGSAFPFIKMGYRLFAIETADTASILCFAGVRFMLGSLLVLVGSLILEGRLPALPQGKVLAECCALGLWQTTAQYAFYYSAVALLTGAFGGILNSTQSFLGVIFAHFLYGNADRMTPAKALGCVLGFAGVLVGTLGNHGGGSAFGI
;
A
#
# COMPACT_ATOMS: atom_id res chain seq x y z
N MET A 1 1.88 34.51 1.41
CA MET A 1 3.07 33.72 1.17
C MET A 1 3.75 33.29 2.49
N GLU A 2 3.83 34.13 3.48
CA GLU A 2 4.43 33.87 4.82
C GLU A 2 3.70 32.78 5.64
N HIS A 3 2.37 32.72 5.58
CA HIS A 3 1.58 31.72 6.32
C HIS A 3 1.79 30.27 5.82
N THR A 4 2.18 30.09 4.57
CA THR A 4 2.40 28.76 3.99
C THR A 4 3.77 28.19 4.36
N VAL A 5 4.78 29.05 4.43
CA VAL A 5 6.15 28.67 4.83
C VAL A 5 6.19 28.22 6.29
N SER A 6 5.52 28.95 7.18
CA SER A 6 5.44 28.60 8.61
C SER A 6 4.71 27.26 8.87
N ARG A 7 3.78 26.87 7.99
CA ARG A 7 3.02 25.61 8.14
C ARG A 7 3.82 24.39 7.66
N THR A 8 4.58 24.55 6.56
CA THR A 8 5.50 23.52 6.07
C THR A 8 6.64 23.27 7.04
N GLU A 9 7.26 24.30 7.60
CA GLU A 9 8.32 24.15 8.61
C GLU A 9 7.85 23.41 9.87
N LYS A 10 6.62 23.69 10.32
CA LYS A 10 6.04 22.96 11.46
C LYS A 10 5.75 21.50 11.13
N LEU A 11 5.30 21.20 9.91
CA LEU A 11 5.10 19.83 9.45
C LEU A 11 6.44 19.09 9.33
N ASP A 12 7.45 19.71 8.76
CA ASP A 12 8.79 19.12 8.62
C ASP A 12 9.41 18.82 9.99
N ALA A 13 9.25 19.74 10.97
CA ALA A 13 9.68 19.51 12.34
C ALA A 13 8.91 18.36 13.02
N LEU A 14 7.62 18.23 12.74
CA LEU A 14 6.76 17.15 13.27
C LEU A 14 7.16 15.79 12.67
N PHE A 15 7.35 15.73 11.35
CA PHE A 15 7.80 14.53 10.64
C PHE A 15 9.26 14.15 10.98
N GLY A 16 10.06 15.11 11.41
CA GLY A 16 11.42 14.86 11.92
C GLY A 16 11.47 14.18 13.28
N THR A 17 10.36 14.11 14.04
CA THR A 17 10.32 13.40 15.32
C THR A 17 10.12 11.89 15.11
N PRO A 18 11.00 11.02 15.63
CA PRO A 18 10.91 9.58 15.39
C PRO A 18 9.60 8.97 15.91
N ILE A 19 9.06 9.47 17.02
CA ILE A 19 7.79 9.00 17.60
C ILE A 19 6.63 9.29 16.64
N PHE A 20 6.57 10.49 16.08
CA PHE A 20 5.51 10.86 15.14
C PHE A 20 5.58 10.05 13.84
N ALA A 21 6.78 9.81 13.32
CA ALA A 21 7.00 8.95 12.17
C ALA A 21 6.49 7.51 12.42
N VAL A 22 6.77 6.96 13.60
CA VAL A 22 6.29 5.62 14.00
C VAL A 22 4.76 5.60 14.12
N LEU A 23 4.14 6.59 14.74
CA LEU A 23 2.68 6.67 14.86
C LEU A 23 1.99 6.76 13.50
N ILE A 24 2.51 7.57 12.58
CA ILE A 24 2.01 7.64 11.21
C ILE A 24 2.20 6.32 10.48
N ALA A 25 3.36 5.69 10.63
CA ALA A 25 3.60 4.39 10.03
C ALA A 25 2.60 3.33 10.52
N ILE A 26 2.32 3.27 11.82
CA ILE A 26 1.31 2.38 12.41
C ILE A 26 -0.07 2.69 11.82
N PHE A 27 -0.46 3.96 11.78
CA PHE A 27 -1.74 4.39 11.22
C PHE A 27 -1.89 4.02 9.74
N CYS A 28 -0.89 4.29 8.91
CA CYS A 28 -0.88 3.91 7.50
C CYS A 28 -0.97 2.39 7.31
N ASN A 29 -0.24 1.61 8.12
CA ASN A 29 -0.31 0.15 8.07
C ASN A 29 -1.65 -0.40 8.53
N ALA A 30 -2.28 0.21 9.54
CA ALA A 30 -3.64 -0.15 9.97
C ALA A 30 -4.67 0.13 8.87
N LEU A 31 -4.59 1.28 8.20
CA LEU A 31 -5.43 1.60 7.03
C LEU A 31 -5.19 0.61 5.88
N TRP A 32 -3.93 0.28 5.60
CA TRP A 32 -3.60 -0.71 4.57
C TRP A 32 -4.17 -2.10 4.90
N GLY A 33 -3.96 -2.56 6.14
CA GLY A 33 -4.47 -3.86 6.60
C GLY A 33 -6.00 -3.94 6.61
N SER A 34 -6.69 -2.83 6.92
CA SER A 34 -8.16 -2.77 6.88
C SER A 34 -8.73 -2.87 5.46
N ALA A 35 -7.92 -2.59 4.42
CA ALA A 35 -8.39 -2.64 3.04
C ALA A 35 -8.92 -4.03 2.63
N PHE A 36 -8.29 -5.13 3.10
CA PHE A 36 -8.71 -6.49 2.77
C PHE A 36 -10.13 -6.84 3.25
N PRO A 37 -10.49 -6.64 4.53
CA PRO A 37 -11.87 -6.83 5.00
C PRO A 37 -12.88 -5.96 4.24
N PHE A 38 -12.54 -4.70 3.98
CA PHE A 38 -13.43 -3.79 3.25
C PHE A 38 -13.62 -4.19 1.79
N ILE A 39 -12.59 -4.71 1.12
CA ILE A 39 -12.72 -5.25 -0.24
C ILE A 39 -13.67 -6.45 -0.26
N LYS A 40 -13.49 -7.39 0.67
CA LYS A 40 -14.38 -8.56 0.79
C LYS A 40 -15.83 -8.15 1.08
N MET A 41 -16.02 -7.18 1.95
CA MET A 41 -17.35 -6.64 2.23
C MET A 41 -17.96 -5.97 0.98
N GLY A 42 -17.14 -5.24 0.21
CA GLY A 42 -17.56 -4.67 -1.07
C GLY A 42 -18.00 -5.73 -2.07
N TYR A 43 -17.25 -6.83 -2.22
CA TYR A 43 -17.61 -7.92 -3.12
C TYR A 43 -18.98 -8.53 -2.74
N ARG A 44 -19.23 -8.72 -1.45
CA ARG A 44 -20.54 -9.22 -0.98
C ARG A 44 -21.67 -8.23 -1.26
N LEU A 45 -21.43 -6.93 -0.99
CA LEU A 45 -22.43 -5.89 -1.16
C LEU A 45 -22.85 -5.72 -2.62
N PHE A 46 -21.91 -5.84 -3.54
CA PHE A 46 -22.13 -5.71 -4.99
C PHE A 46 -22.34 -7.06 -5.69
N ALA A 47 -22.44 -8.16 -4.94
CA ALA A 47 -22.61 -9.52 -5.47
C ALA A 47 -21.57 -9.87 -6.56
N ILE A 48 -20.32 -9.46 -6.36
CA ILE A 48 -19.22 -9.72 -7.30
C ILE A 48 -18.70 -11.13 -7.05
N GLU A 49 -18.80 -11.99 -8.06
CA GLU A 49 -18.24 -13.33 -8.01
C GLU A 49 -16.73 -13.28 -8.14
N THR A 50 -16.02 -14.08 -7.33
CA THR A 50 -14.56 -14.14 -7.35
C THR A 50 -13.97 -14.72 -8.63
N ALA A 51 -14.79 -15.38 -9.44
CA ALA A 51 -14.42 -15.88 -10.77
C ALA A 51 -14.53 -14.80 -11.85
N ASP A 52 -15.26 -13.70 -11.63
CA ASP A 52 -15.45 -12.62 -12.59
C ASP A 52 -14.35 -11.56 -12.45
N THR A 53 -13.26 -11.77 -13.14
CA THR A 53 -12.11 -10.85 -13.16
C THR A 53 -12.50 -9.45 -13.66
N ALA A 54 -13.45 -9.34 -14.58
CA ALA A 54 -13.85 -8.04 -15.15
C ALA A 54 -14.55 -7.19 -14.11
N SER A 55 -15.50 -7.74 -13.35
CA SER A 55 -16.20 -7.05 -12.27
C SER A 55 -15.25 -6.69 -11.13
N ILE A 56 -14.27 -7.54 -10.81
CA ILE A 56 -13.23 -7.28 -9.81
C ILE A 56 -12.37 -6.07 -10.22
N LEU A 57 -11.91 -6.04 -11.48
CA LEU A 57 -11.12 -4.93 -11.99
C LEU A 57 -11.91 -3.63 -12.07
N CYS A 58 -13.19 -3.70 -12.47
CA CYS A 58 -14.09 -2.55 -12.48
C CYS A 58 -14.28 -1.99 -11.05
N PHE A 59 -14.54 -2.84 -10.08
CA PHE A 59 -14.64 -2.45 -8.67
C PHE A 59 -13.36 -1.80 -8.15
N ALA A 60 -12.19 -2.37 -8.48
CA ALA A 60 -10.90 -1.78 -8.13
C ALA A 60 -10.72 -0.40 -8.78
N GLY A 61 -11.06 -0.26 -10.07
CA GLY A 61 -10.99 1.01 -10.80
C GLY A 61 -11.85 2.11 -10.17
N VAL A 62 -13.11 1.81 -9.86
CA VAL A 62 -14.02 2.75 -9.18
C VAL A 62 -13.45 3.16 -7.81
N ARG A 63 -12.92 2.23 -7.04
CA ARG A 63 -12.31 2.50 -5.74
C ARG A 63 -11.10 3.43 -5.84
N PHE A 64 -10.23 3.21 -6.82
CA PHE A 64 -9.07 4.08 -7.06
C PHE A 64 -9.49 5.47 -7.56
N MET A 65 -10.52 5.56 -8.41
CA MET A 65 -11.08 6.86 -8.83
C MET A 65 -11.63 7.65 -7.65
N LEU A 66 -12.41 7.01 -6.77
CA LEU A 66 -12.93 7.66 -5.56
C LEU A 66 -11.79 8.07 -4.62
N GLY A 67 -10.78 7.22 -4.44
CA GLY A 67 -9.59 7.53 -3.65
C GLY A 67 -8.81 8.73 -4.20
N SER A 68 -8.60 8.80 -5.51
CA SER A 68 -7.92 9.93 -6.15
C SER A 68 -8.72 11.21 -6.04
N LEU A 69 -10.05 11.14 -6.15
CA LEU A 69 -10.93 12.30 -5.96
C LEU A 69 -10.84 12.83 -4.52
N LEU A 70 -10.83 11.94 -3.52
CA LEU A 70 -10.65 12.33 -2.11
C LEU A 70 -9.31 13.02 -1.88
N VAL A 71 -8.22 12.54 -2.50
CA VAL A 71 -6.90 13.18 -2.42
C VAL A 71 -6.92 14.56 -3.06
N LEU A 72 -7.56 14.72 -4.22
CA LEU A 72 -7.69 16.03 -4.88
C LEU A 72 -8.50 17.02 -4.05
N VAL A 73 -9.62 16.59 -3.48
CA VAL A 73 -10.44 17.39 -2.57
C VAL A 73 -9.64 17.75 -1.31
N GLY A 74 -8.92 16.80 -0.74
CA GLY A 74 -8.04 17.04 0.41
C GLY A 74 -6.95 18.07 0.10
N SER A 75 -6.30 17.97 -1.04
CA SER A 75 -5.30 18.95 -1.50
C SER A 75 -5.92 20.34 -1.69
N LEU A 76 -7.11 20.42 -2.27
CA LEU A 76 -7.83 21.70 -2.43
C LEU A 76 -8.16 22.34 -1.08
N ILE A 77 -8.57 21.55 -0.09
CA ILE A 77 -8.91 22.05 1.26
C ILE A 77 -7.65 22.49 2.02
N LEU A 78 -6.56 21.74 1.89
CA LEU A 78 -5.33 21.99 2.65
C LEU A 78 -4.47 23.10 2.04
N GLU A 79 -4.36 23.12 0.71
CA GLU A 79 -3.48 24.03 -0.02
C GLU A 79 -4.23 25.21 -0.66
N GLY A 80 -5.58 25.15 -0.71
CA GLY A 80 -6.40 26.16 -1.34
C GLY A 80 -6.30 26.22 -2.86
N ARG A 81 -5.61 25.26 -3.47
CA ARG A 81 -5.41 25.17 -4.93
C ARG A 81 -5.33 23.72 -5.38
N LEU A 82 -5.80 23.48 -6.58
CA LEU A 82 -5.57 22.18 -7.23
C LEU A 82 -4.10 22.06 -7.64
N PRO A 83 -3.50 20.88 -7.49
CA PRO A 83 -2.17 20.64 -8.00
C PRO A 83 -2.16 20.85 -9.52
N ALA A 84 -1.12 21.51 -10.03
CA ALA A 84 -0.96 21.70 -11.46
C ALA A 84 -0.83 20.34 -12.14
N LEU A 85 -1.61 20.12 -13.20
CA LEU A 85 -1.51 18.89 -13.98
C LEU A 85 -0.12 18.81 -14.61
N PRO A 86 0.61 17.72 -14.43
CA PRO A 86 1.89 17.53 -15.06
C PRO A 86 1.69 17.52 -16.58
N GLN A 87 2.65 18.09 -17.32
CA GLN A 87 2.58 18.20 -18.77
C GLN A 87 3.76 17.49 -19.45
N GLY A 88 3.59 17.17 -20.71
CA GLY A 88 4.65 16.62 -21.54
C GLY A 88 5.21 15.28 -20.99
N LYS A 89 6.53 15.22 -20.85
CA LYS A 89 7.24 14.00 -20.42
C LYS A 89 6.82 13.52 -19.04
N VAL A 90 6.60 14.43 -18.09
CA VAL A 90 6.21 14.09 -16.71
C VAL A 90 4.83 13.42 -16.69
N LEU A 91 3.89 13.89 -17.50
CA LEU A 91 2.57 13.25 -17.63
C LEU A 91 2.70 11.84 -18.19
N ALA A 92 3.53 11.63 -19.21
CA ALA A 92 3.77 10.31 -19.80
C ALA A 92 4.40 9.35 -18.77
N GLU A 93 5.37 9.82 -17.98
CA GLU A 93 5.99 9.04 -16.91
C GLU A 93 5.00 8.68 -15.80
N CYS A 94 4.13 9.62 -15.41
CA CYS A 94 3.06 9.35 -14.44
C CYS A 94 2.04 8.32 -14.99
N CYS A 95 1.66 8.43 -16.25
CA CYS A 95 0.77 7.46 -16.90
C CYS A 95 1.41 6.07 -17.00
N ALA A 96 2.68 6.00 -17.38
CA ALA A 96 3.41 4.74 -17.44
C ALA A 96 3.56 4.08 -16.07
N LEU A 97 3.88 4.86 -15.04
CA LEU A 97 3.91 4.40 -13.65
C LEU A 97 2.54 3.89 -13.20
N GLY A 98 1.47 4.64 -13.45
CA GLY A 98 0.10 4.23 -13.09
C GLY A 98 -0.30 2.94 -13.79
N LEU A 99 0.01 2.79 -15.09
CA LEU A 99 -0.28 1.59 -15.85
C LEU A 99 0.50 0.38 -15.30
N TRP A 100 1.79 0.54 -15.05
CA TRP A 100 2.65 -0.55 -14.57
C TRP A 100 2.40 -0.87 -13.10
N GLN A 101 2.47 0.12 -12.24
CA GLN A 101 2.36 -0.01 -10.79
C GLN A 101 0.95 -0.40 -10.34
N THR A 102 -0.09 0.10 -11.00
CA THR A 102 -1.46 -0.16 -10.58
C THR A 102 -2.09 -1.26 -11.43
N THR A 103 -2.22 -1.06 -12.75
CA THR A 103 -2.99 -1.98 -13.59
C THR A 103 -2.32 -3.35 -13.71
N ALA A 104 -1.03 -3.39 -14.06
CA ALA A 104 -0.33 -4.66 -14.22
C ALA A 104 -0.16 -5.38 -12.87
N GLN A 105 0.27 -4.67 -11.84
CA GLN A 105 0.45 -5.25 -10.51
C GLN A 105 -0.85 -5.84 -9.97
N TYR A 106 -1.97 -5.12 -10.06
CA TYR A 106 -3.24 -5.61 -9.55
C TYR A 106 -3.83 -6.74 -10.40
N ALA A 107 -3.64 -6.73 -11.72
CA ALA A 107 -4.04 -7.86 -12.56
C ALA A 107 -3.36 -9.16 -12.12
N PHE A 108 -2.04 -9.14 -11.90
CA PHE A 108 -1.30 -10.28 -11.37
C PHE A 108 -1.69 -10.63 -9.93
N TYR A 109 -1.87 -9.63 -9.08
CA TYR A 109 -2.25 -9.83 -7.69
C TYR A 109 -3.60 -10.53 -7.56
N TYR A 110 -4.63 -10.07 -8.25
CA TYR A 110 -5.95 -10.69 -8.21
C TYR A 110 -5.96 -12.10 -8.80
N SER A 111 -5.21 -12.32 -9.88
CA SER A 111 -5.04 -13.67 -10.45
C SER A 111 -4.37 -14.62 -9.46
N ALA A 112 -3.36 -14.15 -8.73
CA ALA A 112 -2.69 -14.93 -7.71
C ALA A 112 -3.59 -15.21 -6.50
N VAL A 113 -4.33 -14.21 -6.01
CA VAL A 113 -5.24 -14.35 -4.85
C VAL A 113 -6.37 -15.32 -5.15
N ALA A 114 -6.85 -15.40 -6.40
CA ALA A 114 -7.86 -16.37 -6.80
C ALA A 114 -7.37 -17.82 -6.70
N LEU A 115 -6.07 -18.05 -6.85
CA LEU A 115 -5.44 -19.38 -6.84
C LEU A 115 -4.87 -19.77 -5.47
N LEU A 116 -4.68 -18.82 -4.57
CA LEU A 116 -3.97 -19.01 -3.31
C LEU A 116 -4.90 -18.91 -2.10
N THR A 117 -4.57 -19.65 -1.04
CA THR A 117 -5.22 -19.44 0.26
C THR A 117 -4.83 -18.06 0.83
N GLY A 118 -5.71 -17.45 1.63
CA GLY A 118 -5.46 -16.13 2.21
C GLY A 118 -4.16 -16.07 3.04
N ALA A 119 -3.82 -17.15 3.75
CA ALA A 119 -2.58 -17.26 4.51
C ALA A 119 -1.34 -17.22 3.60
N PHE A 120 -1.34 -18.00 2.53
CA PHE A 120 -0.21 -18.05 1.59
C PHE A 120 -0.07 -16.74 0.81
N GLY A 121 -1.19 -16.12 0.43
CA GLY A 121 -1.20 -14.78 -0.17
C GLY A 121 -0.59 -13.71 0.75
N GLY A 122 -0.86 -13.78 2.06
CA GLY A 122 -0.26 -12.89 3.06
C GLY A 122 1.26 -13.05 3.17
N ILE A 123 1.77 -14.29 3.17
CA ILE A 123 3.22 -14.58 3.17
C ILE A 123 3.89 -13.99 1.92
N LEU A 124 3.34 -14.25 0.73
CA LEU A 124 3.89 -13.75 -0.51
C LEU A 124 3.89 -12.22 -0.56
N ASN A 125 2.80 -11.58 -0.13
CA ASN A 125 2.72 -10.12 -0.08
C ASN A 125 3.75 -9.52 0.89
N SER A 126 3.98 -10.14 2.02
CA SER A 126 5.01 -9.71 2.99
C SER A 126 6.42 -9.89 2.44
N THR A 127 6.67 -10.94 1.65
CA THR A 127 7.95 -11.21 1.00
C THR A 127 8.37 -10.08 0.07
N GLN A 128 7.42 -9.42 -0.59
CA GLN A 128 7.68 -8.26 -1.44
C GLN A 128 8.42 -7.13 -0.68
N SER A 129 8.02 -6.85 0.55
CA SER A 129 8.64 -5.80 1.37
C SER A 129 10.10 -6.13 1.71
N PHE A 130 10.38 -7.40 2.02
CA PHE A 130 11.77 -7.84 2.32
C PHE A 130 12.64 -7.82 1.07
N LEU A 131 12.12 -8.28 -0.06
CA LEU A 131 12.81 -8.18 -1.35
C LEU A 131 13.09 -6.73 -1.71
N GLY A 132 12.15 -5.81 -1.47
CA GLY A 132 12.34 -4.38 -1.68
C GLY A 132 13.56 -3.82 -0.93
N VAL A 133 13.71 -4.17 0.35
CA VAL A 133 14.89 -3.75 1.16
C VAL A 133 16.18 -4.35 0.62
N ILE A 134 16.16 -5.62 0.21
CA ILE A 134 17.32 -6.30 -0.38
C ILE A 134 17.71 -5.65 -1.71
N PHE A 135 16.75 -5.44 -2.61
CA PHE A 135 17.02 -4.78 -3.90
C PHE A 135 17.49 -3.33 -3.73
N ALA A 136 16.92 -2.59 -2.76
CA ALA A 136 17.40 -1.24 -2.46
C ALA A 136 18.88 -1.22 -2.09
N HIS A 137 19.36 -2.19 -1.31
CA HIS A 137 20.77 -2.33 -0.98
C HIS A 137 21.65 -2.50 -2.23
N PHE A 138 21.22 -3.34 -3.18
CA PHE A 138 22.01 -3.58 -4.41
C PHE A 138 21.92 -2.42 -5.41
N LEU A 139 20.75 -1.77 -5.54
CA LEU A 139 20.53 -0.71 -6.53
C LEU A 139 21.08 0.64 -6.07
N TYR A 140 20.89 0.98 -4.79
CA TYR A 140 21.28 2.29 -4.25
C TYR A 140 22.62 2.26 -3.51
N GLY A 141 23.22 1.10 -3.28
CA GLY A 141 24.55 0.93 -2.74
C GLY A 141 24.78 1.73 -1.45
N ASN A 142 25.65 2.75 -1.52
CA ASN A 142 26.02 3.55 -0.36
C ASN A 142 24.91 4.45 0.20
N ALA A 143 23.91 4.79 -0.61
CA ALA A 143 22.82 5.67 -0.20
C ALA A 143 21.78 4.94 0.68
N ASP A 144 21.59 3.63 0.48
CA ASP A 144 20.63 2.82 1.27
C ASP A 144 21.18 1.44 1.63
N ARG A 145 22.29 1.44 2.38
CA ARG A 145 22.94 0.20 2.82
C ARG A 145 22.07 -0.57 3.81
N MET A 146 22.14 -1.89 3.70
CA MET A 146 21.61 -2.81 4.71
C MET A 146 22.38 -2.60 6.02
N THR A 147 21.72 -2.02 7.01
CA THR A 147 22.27 -1.92 8.36
C THR A 147 21.83 -3.12 9.19
N PRO A 148 22.57 -3.50 10.26
CA PRO A 148 22.16 -4.59 11.15
C PRO A 148 20.74 -4.41 11.72
N ALA A 149 20.34 -3.16 11.98
CA ALA A 149 18.99 -2.83 12.43
C ALA A 149 17.92 -3.13 11.37
N LYS A 150 18.17 -2.80 10.10
CA LYS A 150 17.27 -3.13 8.98
C LYS A 150 17.18 -4.65 8.79
N ALA A 151 18.31 -5.35 8.84
CA ALA A 151 18.34 -6.81 8.73
C ALA A 151 17.54 -7.47 9.85
N LEU A 152 17.75 -7.04 11.09
CA LEU A 152 17.00 -7.53 12.26
C LEU A 152 15.49 -7.27 12.12
N GLY A 153 15.11 -6.07 11.68
CA GLY A 153 13.71 -5.72 11.40
C GLY A 153 13.08 -6.62 10.34
N CYS A 154 13.79 -6.92 9.25
CA CYS A 154 13.33 -7.86 8.23
C CYS A 154 13.14 -9.27 8.79
N VAL A 155 14.11 -9.79 9.55
CA VAL A 155 14.04 -11.14 10.13
C VAL A 155 12.88 -11.24 11.12
N LEU A 156 12.73 -10.27 12.02
CA LEU A 156 11.64 -10.24 13.00
C LEU A 156 10.27 -10.08 12.32
N GLY A 157 10.18 -9.22 11.32
CA GLY A 157 8.95 -9.02 10.55
C GLY A 157 8.55 -10.29 9.80
N PHE A 158 9.48 -10.96 9.13
CA PHE A 158 9.21 -12.21 8.43
C PHE A 158 8.82 -13.34 9.39
N ALA A 159 9.53 -13.47 10.52
CA ALA A 159 9.18 -14.42 11.56
C ALA A 159 7.76 -14.16 12.11
N GLY A 160 7.40 -12.91 12.35
CA GLY A 160 6.04 -12.51 12.77
C GLY A 160 4.97 -12.92 11.77
N VAL A 161 5.21 -12.72 10.47
CA VAL A 161 4.29 -13.18 9.41
C VAL A 161 4.15 -14.70 9.41
N LEU A 162 5.26 -15.44 9.50
CA LEU A 162 5.24 -16.90 9.56
C LEU A 162 4.45 -17.41 10.78
N VAL A 163 4.71 -16.86 11.96
CA VAL A 163 3.99 -17.27 13.18
C VAL A 163 2.50 -16.94 13.07
N GLY A 164 2.15 -15.76 12.56
CA GLY A 164 0.75 -15.36 12.38
C GLY A 164 0.01 -16.22 11.37
N THR A 165 0.67 -16.66 10.31
CA THR A 165 0.05 -17.51 9.27
C THR A 165 0.02 -18.98 9.67
N LEU A 166 1.08 -19.51 10.29
CA LEU A 166 1.12 -20.91 10.76
C LEU A 166 0.21 -21.13 11.99
N GLY A 167 0.12 -20.13 12.89
CA GLY A 167 -0.75 -20.19 14.05
C GLY A 167 -2.24 -20.24 13.68
N ASN A 168 -2.63 -19.73 12.51
CA ASN A 168 -4.01 -19.76 12.02
C ASN A 168 -4.41 -21.11 11.39
N HIS A 169 -3.47 -22.03 11.17
CA HIS A 169 -3.78 -23.40 10.73
C HIS A 169 -4.30 -24.31 11.87
N GLY A 170 -4.21 -23.86 13.14
CA GLY A 170 -4.69 -24.62 14.30
C GLY A 170 -6.10 -24.25 14.80
N GLY A 171 -6.69 -23.18 14.31
CA GLY A 171 -8.04 -22.73 14.67
C GLY A 171 -8.90 -22.60 13.43
N GLY A 172 -9.84 -23.54 13.25
CA GLY A 172 -10.73 -23.56 12.11
C GLY A 172 -11.42 -22.21 11.86
N SER A 173 -11.44 -21.79 10.61
CA SER A 173 -12.42 -20.91 9.99
C SER A 173 -12.92 -19.69 10.79
N ALA A 174 -12.05 -18.76 11.17
CA ALA A 174 -12.56 -17.44 11.59
C ALA A 174 -12.74 -16.44 10.42
N PHE A 175 -12.22 -16.75 9.22
CA PHE A 175 -12.40 -15.97 7.99
C PHE A 175 -12.63 -16.84 6.75
N GLY A 176 -13.18 -18.01 6.96
CA GLY A 176 -13.68 -18.84 5.87
C GLY A 176 -15.12 -18.43 5.55
N ILE A 177 -15.27 -17.44 4.71
CA ILE A 177 -16.42 -17.29 3.79
C ILE A 177 -15.88 -16.57 2.56
#